data_7760e7d67b2a1af7c74749bbf3fb80b2
#
_entry.id   7760e7d67b2a1af7c74749bbf3fb80b2
#
_cell.length_a   1.000
_cell.length_b   1.000
_cell.length_c   1.000
_cell.angle_alpha   90.00
_cell.angle_beta   90.00
_cell.angle_gamma   90.00
#
_symmetry.space_group_name_H-M   'P 1'
#
loop_
_entity.id
_entity.type
_entity.pdbx_description
1 polymer ?
#
loop_
_entity_poly.entity_id
_entity_poly.type
_entity_poly.pdbx_seq_one_letter_code
_entity_poly.pdbx_strand_id
1 'polypeptide(L)'
;MLGKRFRLVDPGTPVERWRTAVLTIPGARPLTVALASDRSGCAELASAMLGLDADDLDVAMIDDFLRELLNMTAGQIKLELALDQALGLPRMIDDDAVFAAPQPWAHHVLDSDSINLVVSLIDAVV
;
A
#
# COMPACT_ATOMS: atom_id res chain seq x y z
N MET A 1 6.42 -1.67 12.62
CA MET A 1 6.45 -0.67 11.53
C MET A 1 5.66 0.55 11.99
N LEU A 2 6.18 1.74 11.85
CA LEU A 2 5.54 3.03 12.19
C LEU A 2 5.17 3.24 13.67
N GLY A 3 5.49 2.32 14.57
CA GLY A 3 5.08 2.40 15.97
C GLY A 3 3.57 2.37 16.19
N LYS A 4 2.78 2.12 15.14
CA LYS A 4 1.32 2.02 15.19
C LYS A 4 0.90 0.57 15.06
N ARG A 5 -0.20 0.23 15.72
CA ARG A 5 -0.81 -1.09 15.60
C ARG A 5 -1.99 -0.99 14.65
N PHE A 6 -1.97 -1.81 13.61
CA PHE A 6 -3.08 -1.96 12.69
C PHE A 6 -3.83 -3.24 12.98
N ARG A 7 -5.15 -3.19 12.84
CA ARG A 7 -6.01 -4.36 12.97
C ARG A 7 -6.77 -4.57 11.67
N LEU A 8 -6.99 -5.83 11.32
CA LEU A 8 -7.78 -6.19 10.16
C LEU A 8 -9.26 -5.91 10.45
N VAL A 9 -9.93 -5.21 9.54
CA VAL A 9 -11.36 -4.93 9.62
C VAL A 9 -12.08 -5.59 8.44
N ASP A 10 -13.41 -5.48 8.43
CA ASP A 10 -14.24 -6.05 7.37
C ASP A 10 -13.75 -5.58 6.00
N PRO A 11 -13.45 -6.51 5.05
CA PRO A 11 -13.04 -6.14 3.70
C PRO A 11 -14.04 -5.28 2.95
N GLY A 12 -15.31 -5.30 3.35
CA GLY A 12 -16.36 -4.45 2.81
C GLY A 12 -16.36 -3.03 3.35
N THR A 13 -15.49 -2.71 4.34
CA THR A 13 -15.39 -1.36 4.89
C THR A 13 -14.97 -0.38 3.80
N PRO A 14 -15.78 0.66 3.51
CA PRO A 14 -15.42 1.60 2.45
C PRO A 14 -14.24 2.46 2.86
N VAL A 15 -13.23 2.53 1.99
CA VAL A 15 -12.08 3.41 2.14
C VAL A 15 -11.89 4.17 0.84
N GLU A 16 -11.89 5.48 0.91
CA GLU A 16 -11.57 6.32 -0.24
C GLU A 16 -10.07 6.22 -0.50
N ARG A 17 -9.71 5.85 -1.75
CA ARG A 17 -8.31 5.77 -2.15
C ARG A 17 -7.90 7.08 -2.79
N TRP A 18 -7.04 7.82 -2.13
CA TRP A 18 -6.51 9.08 -2.66
C TRP A 18 -5.26 8.87 -3.50
N ARG A 19 -4.31 8.07 -2.98
CA ARG A 19 -3.06 7.73 -3.67
C ARG A 19 -2.84 6.24 -3.54
N THR A 20 -2.44 5.60 -4.63
CA THR A 20 -2.18 4.15 -4.66
C THR A 20 -0.80 3.89 -5.22
N ALA A 21 -0.02 3.10 -4.50
CA ALA A 21 1.27 2.59 -4.95
C ALA A 21 1.18 1.11 -5.23
N VAL A 22 1.88 0.63 -6.26
CA VAL A 22 1.96 -0.79 -6.59
C VAL A 22 3.40 -1.24 -6.75
N LEU A 23 3.63 -2.51 -6.46
CA LEU A 23 4.91 -3.17 -6.63
C LEU A 23 4.67 -4.62 -7.01
N THR A 24 5.35 -5.11 -8.03
CA THR A 24 5.25 -6.51 -8.45
C THR A 24 6.45 -7.29 -7.94
N ILE A 25 6.19 -8.44 -7.35
CA ILE A 25 7.20 -9.45 -7.04
C ILE A 25 7.19 -10.42 -8.22
N PRO A 26 8.23 -10.39 -9.09
CA PRO A 26 8.23 -11.21 -10.30
C PRO A 26 8.48 -12.69 -9.98
N GLY A 27 8.31 -13.54 -10.97
CA GLY A 27 8.55 -14.97 -10.83
C GLY A 27 7.60 -15.79 -11.69
N ALA A 28 7.62 -17.10 -11.50
CA ALA A 28 6.72 -18.03 -12.21
C ALA A 28 5.25 -17.76 -11.84
N ARG A 29 5.02 -17.29 -10.62
CA ARG A 29 3.70 -16.86 -10.12
C ARG A 29 3.83 -15.44 -9.60
N PRO A 30 3.78 -14.44 -10.48
CA PRO A 30 3.99 -13.06 -10.04
C PRO A 30 2.88 -12.61 -9.10
N LEU A 31 3.26 -11.79 -8.12
CA LEU A 31 2.35 -11.22 -7.15
C LEU A 31 2.49 -9.70 -7.17
N THR A 32 1.41 -8.99 -7.37
CA THR A 32 1.40 -7.53 -7.27
C THR A 32 0.73 -7.13 -5.97
N VAL A 33 1.40 -6.24 -5.24
CA VAL A 33 0.93 -5.66 -3.99
C VAL A 33 0.60 -4.21 -4.24
N ALA A 34 -0.58 -3.79 -3.84
CA ALA A 34 -1.00 -2.39 -3.90
C ALA A 34 -1.28 -1.88 -2.48
N LEU A 35 -0.95 -0.62 -2.25
CA LEU A 35 -1.12 0.04 -0.96
C LEU A 35 -1.78 1.39 -1.19
N ALA A 36 -2.85 1.65 -0.46
CA ALA A 36 -3.62 2.89 -0.60
C ALA A 36 -4.22 3.33 0.73
N SER A 37 -4.48 4.63 0.84
CA SER A 37 -5.25 5.22 1.92
C SER A 37 -5.94 6.47 1.41
N ASP A 38 -6.85 7.03 2.20
CA ASP A 38 -7.43 8.32 1.90
C ASP A 38 -6.40 9.44 2.13
N ARG A 39 -6.77 10.69 1.80
CA ARG A 39 -5.84 11.82 1.91
C ARG A 39 -5.36 12.04 3.33
N SER A 40 -6.25 11.99 4.30
CA SER A 40 -5.92 12.16 5.70
C SER A 40 -5.02 11.03 6.20
N GLY A 41 -5.33 9.78 5.85
CA GLY A 41 -4.53 8.63 6.22
C GLY A 41 -3.12 8.67 5.64
N CYS A 42 -2.98 9.02 4.37
CA CYS A 42 -1.67 9.19 3.73
C CYS A 42 -0.83 10.24 4.44
N ALA A 43 -1.43 11.39 4.76
CA ALA A 43 -0.73 12.47 5.45
C ALA A 43 -0.33 12.07 6.87
N GLU A 44 -1.22 11.42 7.62
CA GLU A 44 -0.93 10.98 8.98
C GLU A 44 0.16 9.89 9.03
N LEU A 45 0.11 8.94 8.11
CA LEU A 45 1.14 7.90 8.02
C LEU A 45 2.51 8.50 7.68
N ALA A 46 2.56 9.39 6.71
CA ALA A 46 3.80 10.05 6.31
C ALA A 46 4.36 10.93 7.44
N SER A 47 3.49 11.67 8.13
CA SER A 47 3.86 12.48 9.28
C SER A 47 4.47 11.63 10.39
N ALA A 48 3.87 10.49 10.70
CA ALA A 48 4.36 9.58 11.73
C ALA A 48 5.75 9.02 11.39
N MET A 49 5.98 8.67 10.13
CA MET A 49 7.25 8.07 9.71
C MET A 49 8.36 9.10 9.55
N LEU A 50 8.05 10.28 8.99
CA LEU A 50 9.05 11.30 8.69
C LEU A 50 9.32 12.24 9.87
N GLY A 51 8.48 12.21 10.90
CA GLY A 51 8.62 13.11 12.05
C GLY A 51 8.32 14.56 11.72
N LEU A 52 7.49 14.81 10.69
CA LEU A 52 7.08 16.13 10.25
C LEU A 52 5.59 16.33 10.52
N ASP A 53 5.16 17.59 10.68
CA ASP A 53 3.74 17.91 10.75
C ASP A 53 3.07 17.65 9.40
N ALA A 54 1.82 17.20 9.42
CA ALA A 54 1.08 16.90 8.19
C ALA A 54 0.99 18.12 7.26
N ASP A 55 0.93 19.32 7.82
CA ASP A 55 0.86 20.56 7.05
C ASP A 55 2.18 20.89 6.30
N ASP A 56 3.29 20.30 6.71
CA ASP A 56 4.60 20.48 6.09
C ASP A 56 4.88 19.47 4.97
N LEU A 57 3.93 18.58 4.69
CA LEU A 57 4.08 17.54 3.68
C LEU A 57 3.48 17.99 2.35
N ASP A 58 4.23 17.80 1.27
CA ASP A 58 3.70 17.94 -0.09
C ASP A 58 3.39 16.56 -0.70
N VAL A 59 2.73 16.56 -1.88
CA VAL A 59 2.33 15.32 -2.55
C VAL A 59 3.55 14.47 -2.91
N ALA A 60 4.66 15.09 -3.33
CA ALA A 60 5.87 14.35 -3.69
C ALA A 60 6.45 13.61 -2.49
N MET A 61 6.45 14.22 -1.32
CA MET A 61 6.91 13.59 -0.08
C MET A 61 6.01 12.43 0.32
N ILE A 62 4.70 12.59 0.18
CA ILE A 62 3.74 11.53 0.47
C ILE A 62 3.92 10.36 -0.50
N ASP A 63 4.10 10.63 -1.78
CA ASP A 63 4.34 9.58 -2.78
C ASP A 63 5.63 8.81 -2.47
N ASP A 64 6.70 9.49 -2.12
CA ASP A 64 7.96 8.85 -1.73
C ASP A 64 7.79 7.97 -0.50
N PHE A 65 7.04 8.45 0.47
CA PHE A 65 6.73 7.69 1.67
C PHE A 65 5.90 6.44 1.34
N LEU A 66 4.87 6.56 0.51
CA LEU A 66 4.03 5.42 0.13
C LEU A 66 4.82 4.35 -0.61
N ARG A 67 5.72 4.75 -1.51
CA ARG A 67 6.62 3.82 -2.18
C ARG A 67 7.53 3.08 -1.20
N GLU A 68 8.08 3.80 -0.22
CA GLU A 68 8.93 3.19 0.81
C GLU A 68 8.13 2.23 1.70
N LEU A 69 6.95 2.63 2.13
CA LEU A 69 6.08 1.77 2.94
C LEU A 69 5.67 0.52 2.16
N LEU A 70 5.36 0.66 0.88
CA LEU A 70 5.04 -0.47 0.02
C LEU A 70 6.23 -1.42 -0.13
N ASN A 71 7.44 -0.88 -0.28
CA ASN A 71 8.66 -1.67 -0.35
C ASN A 71 8.86 -2.52 0.91
N MET A 72 8.66 -1.90 2.07
CA MET A 72 8.74 -2.59 3.36
C MET A 72 7.64 -3.67 3.48
N THR A 73 6.43 -3.36 3.07
CA THR A 73 5.30 -4.29 3.11
C THR A 73 5.53 -5.47 2.18
N ALA A 74 5.96 -5.22 0.95
CA ALA A 74 6.26 -6.27 -0.02
C ALA A 74 7.45 -7.13 0.43
N GLY A 75 8.45 -6.53 1.05
CA GLY A 75 9.58 -7.25 1.64
C GLY A 75 9.13 -8.21 2.73
N GLN A 76 8.21 -7.81 3.57
CA GLN A 76 7.65 -8.65 4.62
C GLN A 76 6.83 -9.81 4.03
N ILE A 77 6.01 -9.54 3.02
CA ILE A 77 5.25 -10.58 2.31
C ILE A 77 6.20 -11.59 1.68
N LYS A 78 7.28 -11.12 1.04
CA LYS A 78 8.30 -11.97 0.45
C LYS A 78 8.90 -12.94 1.49
N LEU A 79 9.20 -12.44 2.69
CA LEU A 79 9.71 -13.28 3.78
C LEU A 79 8.69 -14.32 4.23
N GLU A 80 7.44 -13.92 4.44
CA GLU A 80 6.37 -14.80 4.91
C GLU A 80 6.04 -15.91 3.90
N LEU A 81 6.14 -15.63 2.60
CA LEU A 81 5.87 -16.59 1.54
C LEU A 81 7.13 -17.32 1.06
N ALA A 82 8.29 -17.05 1.65
CA ALA A 82 9.58 -17.66 1.28
C ALA A 82 9.90 -17.51 -0.21
N LEU A 83 9.65 -16.31 -0.76
CA LEU A 83 9.94 -16.02 -2.17
C LEU A 83 11.40 -15.58 -2.33
N ASP A 84 12.05 -16.07 -3.38
CA ASP A 84 13.48 -15.81 -3.63
C ASP A 84 13.71 -14.66 -4.62
N GLN A 85 12.67 -14.22 -5.34
CA GLN A 85 12.80 -13.21 -6.37
C GLN A 85 13.05 -11.83 -5.78
N ALA A 86 13.78 -11.00 -6.50
CA ALA A 86 13.93 -9.60 -6.15
C ALA A 86 12.60 -8.86 -6.30
N LEU A 87 12.40 -7.83 -5.48
CA LEU A 87 11.22 -6.98 -5.60
C LEU A 87 11.31 -6.13 -6.86
N GLY A 88 10.17 -5.87 -7.48
CA GLY A 88 10.07 -4.84 -8.51
C GLY A 88 10.20 -3.45 -7.90
N LEU A 89 10.16 -2.42 -8.74
CA LEU A 89 10.20 -1.04 -8.27
C LEU A 89 8.79 -0.57 -7.91
N PRO A 90 8.62 0.07 -6.75
CA PRO A 90 7.33 0.65 -6.40
C PRO A 90 7.02 1.85 -7.30
N ARG A 91 5.77 1.99 -7.71
CA ARG A 91 5.31 3.10 -8.54
C ARG A 91 3.92 3.55 -8.13
N MET A 92 3.62 4.82 -8.38
CA MET A 92 2.27 5.34 -8.20
C MET A 92 1.42 5.02 -9.43
N ILE A 93 0.15 4.73 -9.21
CA ILE A 93 -0.78 4.38 -10.27
C ILE A 93 -2.08 5.14 -10.14
N ASP A 94 -2.84 5.17 -11.24
CA ASP A 94 -4.23 5.59 -11.24
C ASP A 94 -5.09 4.42 -10.75
N ASP A 95 -5.76 4.62 -9.62
CA ASP A 95 -6.60 3.63 -8.97
C ASP A 95 -7.70 3.11 -9.91
N ASP A 96 -8.37 4.02 -10.60
CA ASP A 96 -9.48 3.67 -11.50
C ASP A 96 -9.02 2.77 -12.65
N ALA A 97 -7.84 3.01 -13.19
CA ALA A 97 -7.30 2.21 -14.29
C ALA A 97 -6.96 0.78 -13.85
N VAL A 98 -6.47 0.61 -12.63
CA VAL A 98 -6.00 -0.68 -12.14
C VAL A 98 -7.14 -1.53 -11.59
N PHE A 99 -8.01 -0.96 -10.77
CA PHE A 99 -9.08 -1.71 -10.12
C PHE A 99 -10.33 -1.88 -10.98
N ALA A 100 -10.46 -1.12 -12.07
CA ALA A 100 -11.50 -1.33 -13.06
C ALA A 100 -11.27 -2.57 -13.94
N ALA A 101 -10.03 -3.08 -14.00
CA ALA A 101 -9.73 -4.30 -14.73
C ALA A 101 -10.42 -5.49 -14.08
N PRO A 102 -10.95 -6.46 -14.86
CA PRO A 102 -11.70 -7.59 -14.32
C PRO A 102 -10.78 -8.64 -13.69
N GLN A 103 -9.90 -8.22 -12.78
CA GLN A 103 -8.96 -9.10 -12.11
C GLN A 103 -9.38 -9.29 -10.65
N PRO A 104 -9.25 -10.51 -10.10
CA PRO A 104 -9.70 -10.81 -8.75
C PRO A 104 -8.69 -10.32 -7.70
N TRP A 105 -8.71 -9.03 -7.40
CA TRP A 105 -7.92 -8.49 -6.31
C TRP A 105 -8.45 -8.95 -4.97
N ALA A 106 -7.55 -9.38 -4.10
CA ALA A 106 -7.88 -9.61 -2.69
C ALA A 106 -7.57 -8.32 -1.93
N HIS A 107 -8.59 -7.69 -1.38
CA HIS A 107 -8.45 -6.44 -0.63
C HIS A 107 -8.50 -6.70 0.87
N HIS A 108 -7.57 -6.09 1.59
CA HIS A 108 -7.52 -6.14 3.05
C HIS A 108 -7.52 -4.72 3.58
N VAL A 109 -8.48 -4.42 4.45
CA VAL A 109 -8.56 -3.11 5.09
C VAL A 109 -8.03 -3.23 6.52
N LEU A 110 -7.10 -2.36 6.85
CA LEU A 110 -6.47 -2.29 8.17
C LEU A 110 -6.76 -0.93 8.76
N ASP A 111 -7.06 -0.87 10.04
CA ASP A 111 -7.25 0.43 10.70
C ASP A 111 -6.32 0.60 11.91
N SER A 112 -5.97 1.84 12.18
CA SER A 112 -5.27 2.27 13.38
C SER A 112 -5.71 3.69 13.68
N ASP A 113 -6.41 3.88 14.78
CA ASP A 113 -7.02 5.18 15.15
C ASP A 113 -7.92 5.69 14.01
N SER A 114 -7.58 6.83 13.41
CA SER A 114 -8.33 7.42 12.29
C SER A 114 -7.78 7.03 10.92
N ILE A 115 -6.76 6.16 10.86
CA ILE A 115 -6.09 5.79 9.61
C ILE A 115 -6.68 4.48 9.11
N ASN A 116 -7.14 4.48 7.86
CA ASN A 116 -7.57 3.26 7.15
C ASN A 116 -6.59 2.99 6.02
N LEU A 117 -5.99 1.81 6.02
CA LEU A 117 -5.02 1.38 5.03
C LEU A 117 -5.59 0.21 4.24
N VAL A 118 -5.55 0.30 2.93
CA VAL A 118 -5.96 -0.80 2.05
C VAL A 118 -4.72 -1.46 1.48
N VAL A 119 -4.58 -2.76 1.73
CA VAL A 119 -3.55 -3.60 1.10
C VAL A 119 -4.26 -4.55 0.15
N SER A 120 -3.92 -4.49 -1.12
CA SER A 120 -4.56 -5.31 -2.16
C SER A 120 -3.53 -6.20 -2.83
N LEU A 121 -3.90 -7.44 -3.08
CA LEU A 121 -3.01 -8.46 -3.63
C LEU A 121 -3.66 -9.09 -4.86
N ILE A 122 -2.85 -9.35 -5.90
CA ILE A 122 -3.28 -10.09 -7.07
C ILE A 122 -2.15 -10.95 -7.61
N ASP A 123 -2.47 -12.18 -8.02
CA ASP A 123 -1.51 -13.12 -8.64
C ASP A 123 -1.33 -12.79 -10.13
N ALA A 124 -0.80 -11.61 -10.41
CA ALA A 124 -0.61 -11.14 -11.79
C ALA A 124 0.39 -9.99 -11.82
N VAL A 125 0.88 -9.68 -13.01
CA VAL A 125 1.64 -8.45 -13.28
C VAL A 125 0.67 -7.35 -13.66
N VAL A 126 0.85 -6.18 -13.05
CA VAL A 126 0.01 -5.00 -13.31
C VAL A 126 0.82 -3.87 -13.90
#